data_56b3e0b80ac5fab089c443429d8bd32f
#
_entry.id   56b3e0b80ac5fab089c443429d8bd32f
#
_cell.length_a   1.000
_cell.length_b   1.000
_cell.length_c   1.000
_cell.angle_alpha   90.00
_cell.angle_beta   90.00
_cell.angle_gamma   90.00
#
_symmetry.space_group_name_H-M   'P 1'
#
loop_
_entity.id
_entity.type
_entity.pdbx_description
1 polymer ?
#
loop_
_entity_poly.entity_id
_entity_poly.type
_entity_poly.pdbx_seq_one_letter_code
_entity_poly.pdbx_strand_id
1 'polypeptide(L)'
;MGLEGRLLGDRYRLLRRAGSGASGTVWRALDEAAVREDDREVAVRRPRLPGDPEEESYRRAAHRLYREARAAARVDHPAAVRIHDVVVEEAGLDGLPWIVMEWVPGESLRDVLLRGPVAPPEAARIGLAVLGALRAAHAVGIVHRAVRPANVLLERHGRVVLTGFGTAHLAGGEPARGTGPAADLRSLGDLLRTAVGDPPPSGPFGALVERLLAGPGPSRPDAEEVAQQLESVVRDLRPAPDRAPDRSPDQEPGRVPDRSPDQEPNREPGRREAIRSGPPA
;
A
#
# COMPACT_ATOMS: atom_id res chain seq x y z
N MET A 1 10.41 -25.40 -17.48
CA MET A 1 10.78 -24.21 -18.28
C MET A 1 10.28 -22.96 -17.55
N GLY A 2 11.10 -21.93 -17.44
CA GLY A 2 10.69 -20.65 -16.83
C GLY A 2 9.66 -19.97 -17.74
N LEU A 3 8.74 -19.22 -17.13
CA LEU A 3 7.75 -18.40 -17.86
C LEU A 3 8.29 -17.00 -18.22
N GLU A 4 9.54 -16.72 -17.87
CA GLU A 4 10.20 -15.44 -18.19
C GLU A 4 10.35 -15.29 -19.71
N GLY A 5 10.05 -14.08 -20.20
CA GLY A 5 10.03 -13.76 -21.63
C GLY A 5 8.76 -14.19 -22.38
N ARG A 6 7.87 -14.98 -21.74
CA ARG A 6 6.61 -15.39 -22.35
C ARG A 6 5.69 -14.19 -22.55
N LEU A 7 5.03 -14.17 -23.72
CA LEU A 7 3.96 -13.23 -24.01
C LEU A 7 2.61 -13.87 -23.66
N LEU A 8 1.87 -13.26 -22.76
CA LEU A 8 0.56 -13.70 -22.31
C LEU A 8 -0.51 -12.93 -23.07
N GLY A 9 -1.44 -13.65 -23.72
CA GLY A 9 -2.54 -13.05 -24.50
C GLY A 9 -2.06 -12.08 -25.59
N ASP A 10 -0.93 -12.38 -26.22
CA ASP A 10 -0.27 -11.57 -27.25
C ASP A 10 -0.03 -10.10 -26.88
N ARG A 11 -0.01 -9.81 -25.56
CA ARG A 11 0.09 -8.43 -25.06
C ARG A 11 1.02 -8.25 -23.87
N TYR A 12 1.02 -9.16 -22.90
CA TYR A 12 1.72 -8.97 -21.63
C TYR A 12 2.98 -9.80 -21.57
N ARG A 13 4.16 -9.20 -21.67
CA ARG A 13 5.45 -9.89 -21.58
C ARG A 13 5.88 -10.07 -20.14
N LEU A 14 5.94 -11.31 -19.69
CA LEU A 14 6.40 -11.66 -18.34
C LEU A 14 7.90 -11.39 -18.20
N LEU A 15 8.32 -10.57 -17.25
CA LEU A 15 9.72 -10.22 -17.02
C LEU A 15 10.36 -11.11 -15.96
N ARG A 16 9.93 -10.95 -14.71
CA ARG A 16 10.48 -11.68 -13.57
C ARG A 16 9.39 -11.98 -12.56
N ARG A 17 9.60 -13.05 -11.81
CA ARG A 17 8.72 -13.38 -10.68
C ARG A 17 8.90 -12.34 -9.57
N ALA A 18 7.81 -11.70 -9.16
CA ALA A 18 7.77 -10.71 -8.09
C ALA A 18 7.41 -11.33 -6.74
N GLY A 19 6.61 -12.42 -6.75
CA GLY A 19 6.25 -13.12 -5.53
C GLY A 19 5.56 -14.46 -5.81
N SER A 20 5.55 -15.35 -4.83
CA SER A 20 4.77 -16.58 -4.88
C SER A 20 4.27 -16.97 -3.50
N GLY A 21 3.12 -17.65 -3.46
CA GLY A 21 2.50 -18.12 -2.23
C GLY A 21 1.40 -19.14 -2.50
N ALA A 22 0.64 -19.48 -1.46
CA ALA A 22 -0.44 -20.46 -1.56
C ALA A 22 -1.49 -20.10 -2.62
N SER A 23 -1.77 -18.82 -2.81
CA SER A 23 -2.77 -18.32 -3.78
C SER A 23 -2.26 -18.15 -5.21
N GLY A 24 -0.99 -18.46 -5.48
CA GLY A 24 -0.41 -18.37 -6.82
C GLY A 24 0.89 -17.59 -6.89
N THR A 25 1.27 -17.20 -8.11
CA THR A 25 2.50 -16.48 -8.41
C THR A 25 2.18 -15.14 -9.05
N VAL A 26 2.91 -14.10 -8.67
CA VAL A 26 2.82 -12.75 -9.26
C VAL A 26 4.10 -12.48 -10.05
N TRP A 27 3.92 -11.99 -11.26
CA TRP A 27 4.98 -11.62 -12.20
C TRP A 27 4.95 -10.11 -12.42
N ARG A 28 6.10 -9.48 -12.49
CA ARG A 28 6.24 -8.17 -13.12
C ARG A 28 6.25 -8.39 -14.62
N ALA A 29 5.49 -7.62 -15.37
CA ALA A 29 5.35 -7.75 -16.79
C ALA A 29 5.30 -6.38 -17.47
N LEU A 30 5.46 -6.38 -18.81
CA LEU A 30 5.25 -5.21 -19.66
C LEU A 30 3.97 -5.40 -20.45
N ASP A 31 3.13 -4.39 -20.49
CA ASP A 31 2.04 -4.24 -21.43
C ASP A 31 2.60 -3.67 -22.74
N GLU A 32 2.77 -4.49 -23.78
CA GLU A 32 3.32 -4.07 -25.08
C GLU A 32 2.35 -3.19 -25.87
N ALA A 33 1.06 -3.17 -25.49
CA ALA A 33 0.05 -2.32 -26.12
C ALA A 33 -0.21 -1.03 -25.35
N ALA A 34 0.47 -0.77 -24.22
CA ALA A 34 0.28 0.44 -23.44
C ALA A 34 0.74 1.68 -24.20
N VAL A 35 -0.16 2.67 -24.28
CA VAL A 35 0.10 3.96 -24.94
C VAL A 35 0.88 4.89 -24.02
N ARG A 36 0.65 4.80 -22.70
CA ARG A 36 1.30 5.62 -21.67
C ARG A 36 2.42 4.82 -21.02
N GLU A 37 3.55 5.49 -20.77
CA GLU A 37 4.71 4.85 -20.15
C GLU A 37 4.43 4.38 -18.71
N ASP A 38 3.62 5.15 -17.97
CA ASP A 38 3.20 4.82 -16.60
C ASP A 38 2.35 3.54 -16.52
N ASP A 39 1.59 3.22 -17.58
CA ASP A 39 0.75 2.03 -17.65
C ASP A 39 1.50 0.81 -18.23
N ARG A 40 2.76 0.99 -18.63
CA ARG A 40 3.54 -0.06 -19.30
C ARG A 40 3.95 -1.19 -18.37
N GLU A 41 4.24 -0.87 -17.11
CA GLU A 41 4.56 -1.89 -16.12
C GLU A 41 3.29 -2.40 -15.43
N VAL A 42 3.09 -3.71 -15.47
CA VAL A 42 1.93 -4.36 -14.86
C VAL A 42 2.37 -5.53 -13.97
N ALA A 43 1.52 -5.86 -13.00
CA ALA A 43 1.61 -7.09 -12.26
C ALA A 43 0.66 -8.12 -12.87
N VAL A 44 1.17 -9.30 -13.16
CA VAL A 44 0.38 -10.39 -13.70
C VAL A 44 0.34 -11.53 -12.69
N ARG A 45 -0.83 -11.82 -12.18
CA ARG A 45 -1.04 -12.90 -11.21
C ARG A 45 -1.52 -14.16 -11.91
N ARG A 46 -0.74 -15.24 -11.79
CA ARG A 46 -1.19 -16.60 -12.09
C ARG A 46 -1.75 -17.22 -10.81
N PRO A 47 -3.05 -17.39 -10.68
CA PRO A 47 -3.65 -18.04 -9.53
C PRO A 47 -3.24 -19.50 -9.43
N ARG A 48 -3.38 -20.10 -8.27
CA ARG A 48 -3.24 -21.54 -8.06
C ARG A 48 -4.57 -22.10 -7.62
N LEU A 49 -5.17 -22.94 -8.44
CA LEU A 49 -6.34 -23.72 -8.05
C LEU A 49 -5.90 -25.11 -7.59
N PRO A 50 -6.54 -25.67 -6.56
CA PRO A 50 -6.38 -27.07 -6.20
C PRO A 50 -7.12 -27.97 -7.20
N GLY A 51 -6.65 -29.20 -7.38
CA GLY A 51 -7.27 -30.21 -8.23
C GLY A 51 -6.58 -30.38 -9.57
N ASP A 52 -7.10 -31.29 -10.37
CA ASP A 52 -6.63 -31.60 -11.70
C ASP A 52 -7.31 -30.67 -12.73
N PRO A 53 -6.55 -30.02 -13.64
CA PRO A 53 -7.10 -29.21 -14.72
C PRO A 53 -8.14 -29.92 -15.62
N GLU A 54 -8.04 -31.21 -15.74
CA GLU A 54 -8.98 -32.00 -16.54
C GLU A 54 -10.33 -32.23 -15.84
N GLU A 55 -10.38 -32.03 -14.52
CA GLU A 55 -11.60 -32.21 -13.75
C GLU A 55 -12.59 -31.06 -13.96
N GLU A 56 -13.86 -31.42 -14.02
CA GLU A 56 -14.98 -30.46 -14.11
C GLU A 56 -15.05 -29.51 -12.88
N SER A 57 -14.63 -29.99 -11.72
CA SER A 57 -14.50 -29.19 -10.49
C SER A 57 -13.52 -28.03 -10.66
N TYR A 58 -12.36 -28.29 -11.25
CA TYR A 58 -11.33 -27.30 -11.56
C TYR A 58 -11.82 -26.27 -12.58
N ARG A 59 -12.43 -26.72 -13.68
CA ARG A 59 -12.98 -25.82 -14.72
C ARG A 59 -14.03 -24.88 -14.14
N ARG A 60 -14.93 -25.39 -13.29
CA ARG A 60 -15.92 -24.56 -12.59
C ARG A 60 -15.27 -23.55 -11.65
N ALA A 61 -14.21 -23.93 -10.94
CA ALA A 61 -13.46 -23.03 -10.09
C ALA A 61 -12.73 -21.93 -10.90
N ALA A 62 -12.10 -22.29 -12.02
CA ALA A 62 -11.46 -21.34 -12.93
C ALA A 62 -12.48 -20.34 -13.52
N HIS A 63 -13.64 -20.81 -13.95
CA HIS A 63 -14.71 -19.96 -14.46
C HIS A 63 -15.29 -19.02 -13.37
N ARG A 64 -15.42 -19.50 -12.14
CA ARG A 64 -15.80 -18.65 -11.01
C ARG A 64 -14.78 -17.55 -10.76
N LEU A 65 -13.50 -17.92 -10.72
CA LEU A 65 -12.39 -16.99 -10.56
C LEU A 65 -12.37 -15.91 -11.64
N TYR A 66 -12.57 -16.28 -12.90
CA TYR A 66 -12.70 -15.35 -14.01
C TYR A 66 -13.80 -14.31 -13.75
N ARG A 67 -14.99 -14.76 -13.37
CA ARG A 67 -16.11 -13.85 -13.08
C ARG A 67 -15.84 -12.93 -11.89
N GLU A 68 -15.23 -13.46 -10.83
CA GLU A 68 -14.87 -12.68 -9.65
C GLU A 68 -13.81 -11.62 -9.96
N ALA A 69 -12.76 -11.98 -10.72
CA ALA A 69 -11.74 -11.03 -11.13
C ALA A 69 -12.30 -9.92 -12.05
N ARG A 70 -13.16 -10.29 -13.00
CA ARG A 70 -13.87 -9.32 -13.86
C ARG A 70 -14.79 -8.40 -13.06
N ALA A 71 -15.45 -8.92 -12.04
CA ALA A 71 -16.27 -8.11 -11.16
C ALA A 71 -15.40 -7.15 -10.32
N ALA A 72 -14.27 -7.63 -9.80
CA ALA A 72 -13.34 -6.86 -9.00
C ALA A 72 -12.68 -5.71 -9.79
N ALA A 73 -12.59 -5.81 -11.13
CA ALA A 73 -12.13 -4.71 -11.99
C ALA A 73 -13.02 -3.45 -11.93
N ARG A 74 -14.22 -3.53 -11.33
CA ARG A 74 -15.11 -2.38 -11.10
C ARG A 74 -14.80 -1.60 -9.83
N VAL A 75 -13.91 -2.12 -8.97
CA VAL A 75 -13.50 -1.42 -7.75
C VAL A 75 -12.58 -0.28 -8.15
N ASP A 76 -13.03 0.96 -7.93
CA ASP A 76 -12.25 2.16 -8.21
C ASP A 76 -12.02 2.93 -6.90
N HIS A 77 -10.79 2.84 -6.39
CA HIS A 77 -10.36 3.55 -5.18
C HIS A 77 -8.82 3.60 -5.14
N PRO A 78 -8.19 4.72 -4.73
CA PRO A 78 -6.73 4.86 -4.72
C PRO A 78 -5.99 3.84 -3.85
N ALA A 79 -6.66 3.28 -2.84
CA ALA A 79 -6.11 2.22 -2.00
C ALA A 79 -6.54 0.81 -2.42
N ALA A 80 -7.21 0.62 -3.54
CA ALA A 80 -7.50 -0.68 -4.13
C ALA A 80 -6.62 -0.88 -5.36
N VAL A 81 -6.00 -2.07 -5.51
CA VAL A 81 -5.25 -2.39 -6.72
C VAL A 81 -6.18 -2.33 -7.93
N ARG A 82 -5.79 -1.59 -8.95
CA ARG A 82 -6.55 -1.53 -10.21
C ARG A 82 -6.32 -2.79 -11.01
N ILE A 83 -7.39 -3.49 -11.38
CA ILE A 83 -7.35 -4.62 -12.31
C ILE A 83 -7.57 -4.07 -13.71
N HIS A 84 -6.58 -4.32 -14.60
CA HIS A 84 -6.62 -3.85 -15.99
C HIS A 84 -7.29 -4.87 -16.91
N ASP A 85 -6.99 -6.17 -16.70
CA ASP A 85 -7.48 -7.21 -17.58
C ASP A 85 -7.53 -8.58 -16.88
N VAL A 86 -8.25 -9.52 -17.49
CA VAL A 86 -8.27 -10.95 -17.11
C VAL A 86 -8.09 -11.78 -18.37
N VAL A 87 -6.93 -12.36 -18.53
CA VAL A 87 -6.52 -13.13 -19.71
C VAL A 87 -6.73 -14.62 -19.46
N VAL A 88 -7.39 -15.30 -20.37
CA VAL A 88 -7.51 -16.76 -20.37
C VAL A 88 -6.81 -17.28 -21.61
N GLU A 89 -5.81 -18.14 -21.44
CA GLU A 89 -5.15 -18.80 -22.56
C GLU A 89 -5.76 -20.18 -22.77
N GLU A 90 -6.29 -20.41 -23.97
CA GLU A 90 -6.97 -21.67 -24.34
C GLU A 90 -5.98 -22.81 -24.58
N ALA A 91 -4.76 -22.52 -25.01
CA ALA A 91 -3.75 -23.51 -25.39
C ALA A 91 -2.67 -23.68 -24.30
N GLY A 92 -2.74 -24.78 -23.56
CA GLY A 92 -1.60 -25.32 -22.80
C GLY A 92 -1.37 -24.83 -21.38
N LEU A 93 -2.28 -24.06 -20.80
CA LEU A 93 -2.25 -23.64 -19.39
C LEU A 93 -3.65 -23.70 -18.76
N ASP A 94 -4.25 -24.87 -18.75
CA ASP A 94 -5.36 -25.24 -17.84
C ASP A 94 -6.65 -24.38 -17.93
N GLY A 95 -6.81 -23.49 -18.93
CA GLY A 95 -7.92 -22.53 -19.00
C GLY A 95 -7.98 -21.59 -17.78
N LEU A 96 -6.88 -21.47 -17.03
CA LEU A 96 -6.80 -20.67 -15.81
C LEU A 96 -6.76 -19.18 -16.16
N PRO A 97 -7.61 -18.32 -15.55
CA PRO A 97 -7.54 -16.89 -15.77
C PRO A 97 -6.31 -16.29 -15.09
N TRP A 98 -5.55 -15.49 -15.84
CA TRP A 98 -4.48 -14.65 -15.32
C TRP A 98 -5.03 -13.25 -15.08
N ILE A 99 -4.72 -12.67 -13.92
CA ILE A 99 -5.21 -11.37 -13.54
C ILE A 99 -4.11 -10.35 -13.77
N VAL A 100 -4.36 -9.40 -14.69
CA VAL A 100 -3.46 -8.27 -14.98
C VAL A 100 -3.91 -7.08 -14.17
N MET A 101 -2.99 -6.48 -13.42
CA MET A 101 -3.28 -5.36 -12.51
C MET A 101 -2.13 -4.36 -12.51
N GLU A 102 -2.37 -3.17 -11.96
CA GLU A 102 -1.32 -2.18 -11.80
C GLU A 102 -0.10 -2.75 -11.09
N TRP A 103 1.09 -2.32 -11.52
CA TRP A 103 2.32 -2.60 -10.80
C TRP A 103 2.46 -1.60 -9.67
N VAL A 104 2.44 -2.07 -8.42
CA VAL A 104 2.61 -1.26 -7.22
C VAL A 104 4.05 -1.42 -6.73
N PRO A 105 4.92 -0.38 -6.90
CA PRO A 105 6.32 -0.44 -6.49
C PRO A 105 6.43 -0.24 -4.97
N GLY A 106 6.51 -1.34 -4.23
CA GLY A 106 6.56 -1.30 -2.76
C GLY A 106 6.82 -2.66 -2.16
N GLU A 107 6.71 -2.74 -0.86
CA GLU A 107 6.83 -3.98 -0.10
C GLU A 107 5.49 -4.32 0.58
N SER A 108 5.28 -5.59 0.88
CA SER A 108 4.07 -5.97 1.60
C SER A 108 4.18 -5.59 3.08
N LEU A 109 3.05 -5.25 3.71
CA LEU A 109 2.99 -5.05 5.15
C LEU A 109 3.53 -6.27 5.91
N ARG A 110 3.34 -7.49 5.37
CA ARG A 110 3.97 -8.69 5.94
C ARG A 110 5.50 -8.57 6.03
N ASP A 111 6.14 -8.10 4.96
CA ASP A 111 7.60 -7.97 4.92
C ASP A 111 8.09 -6.84 5.82
N VAL A 112 7.30 -5.77 5.98
CA VAL A 112 7.55 -4.73 6.99
C VAL A 112 7.49 -5.31 8.40
N LEU A 113 6.48 -6.10 8.71
CA LEU A 113 6.26 -6.69 10.03
C LEU A 113 7.30 -7.76 10.41
N LEU A 114 8.04 -8.31 9.46
CA LEU A 114 9.22 -9.15 9.77
C LEU A 114 10.34 -8.36 10.47
N ARG A 115 10.36 -7.03 10.31
CA ARG A 115 11.32 -6.13 10.96
C ARG A 115 10.82 -5.59 12.31
N GLY A 116 9.57 -5.82 12.63
CA GLY A 116 8.92 -5.40 13.88
C GLY A 116 7.54 -4.79 13.65
N PRO A 117 6.78 -4.59 14.72
CA PRO A 117 5.47 -3.97 14.66
C PRO A 117 5.58 -2.50 14.25
N VAL A 118 4.51 -1.96 13.66
CA VAL A 118 4.41 -0.54 13.36
C VAL A 118 3.73 0.22 14.51
N ALA A 119 4.00 1.52 14.60
CA ALA A 119 3.36 2.37 15.60
C ALA A 119 1.84 2.49 15.36
N PRO A 120 1.01 2.67 16.40
CA PRO A 120 -0.43 2.77 16.28
C PRO A 120 -0.94 3.81 15.27
N PRO A 121 -0.33 5.01 15.13
CA PRO A 121 -0.76 5.97 14.10
C PRO A 121 -0.53 5.47 12.68
N GLU A 122 0.56 4.77 12.45
CA GLU A 122 0.85 4.18 11.14
C GLU A 122 -0.09 3.01 10.85
N ALA A 123 -0.38 2.16 11.85
CA ALA A 123 -1.39 1.11 11.72
C ALA A 123 -2.78 1.69 11.43
N ALA A 124 -3.15 2.80 12.08
CA ALA A 124 -4.41 3.49 11.84
C ALA A 124 -4.47 4.09 10.43
N ARG A 125 -3.39 4.69 9.93
CA ARG A 125 -3.29 5.19 8.55
C ARG A 125 -3.45 4.07 7.53
N ILE A 126 -2.79 2.94 7.75
CA ILE A 126 -2.93 1.73 6.93
C ILE A 126 -4.37 1.23 6.98
N GLY A 127 -4.95 1.16 8.18
CA GLY A 127 -6.32 0.74 8.40
C GLY A 127 -7.35 1.60 7.66
N LEU A 128 -7.18 2.93 7.68
CA LEU A 128 -8.04 3.86 6.94
C LEU A 128 -8.00 3.62 5.43
N ALA A 129 -6.81 3.44 4.87
CA ALA A 129 -6.66 3.16 3.44
C ALA A 129 -7.33 1.84 3.06
N VAL A 130 -7.07 0.77 3.82
CA VAL A 130 -7.70 -0.55 3.61
C VAL A 130 -9.22 -0.46 3.74
N LEU A 131 -9.74 0.24 4.77
CA LEU A 131 -11.17 0.43 4.97
C LEU A 131 -11.81 1.18 3.79
N GLY A 132 -11.16 2.21 3.26
CA GLY A 132 -11.61 2.93 2.06
C GLY A 132 -11.75 2.00 0.85
N ALA A 133 -10.73 1.17 0.59
CA ALA A 133 -10.78 0.17 -0.48
C ALA A 133 -11.91 -0.87 -0.27
N LEU A 134 -12.11 -1.32 0.96
CA LEU A 134 -13.21 -2.25 1.30
C LEU A 134 -14.58 -1.62 1.08
N ARG A 135 -14.78 -0.36 1.51
CA ARG A 135 -16.05 0.36 1.28
C ARG A 135 -16.35 0.50 -0.21
N ALA A 136 -15.36 0.85 -1.01
CA ALA A 136 -15.51 0.93 -2.48
C ALA A 136 -15.88 -0.44 -3.10
N ALA A 137 -15.27 -1.52 -2.64
CA ALA A 137 -15.59 -2.87 -3.08
C ALA A 137 -17.02 -3.28 -2.68
N HIS A 138 -17.40 -3.03 -1.42
CA HIS A 138 -18.74 -3.36 -0.91
C HIS A 138 -19.83 -2.59 -1.64
N ALA A 139 -19.58 -1.33 -2.03
CA ALA A 139 -20.53 -0.51 -2.81
C ALA A 139 -20.86 -1.12 -4.19
N VAL A 140 -19.94 -1.90 -4.77
CA VAL A 140 -20.15 -2.63 -6.03
C VAL A 140 -20.47 -4.11 -5.83
N GLY A 141 -20.80 -4.51 -4.59
CA GLY A 141 -21.22 -5.87 -4.23
C GLY A 141 -20.09 -6.89 -4.09
N ILE A 142 -18.84 -6.43 -3.91
CA ILE A 142 -17.66 -7.30 -3.78
C ILE A 142 -17.19 -7.35 -2.34
N VAL A 143 -17.04 -8.57 -1.81
CA VAL A 143 -16.44 -8.84 -0.51
C VAL A 143 -15.03 -9.37 -0.72
N HIS A 144 -14.04 -8.79 -0.04
CA HIS A 144 -12.62 -9.08 -0.26
C HIS A 144 -12.20 -10.45 0.30
N ARG A 145 -12.62 -10.83 1.49
CA ARG A 145 -12.42 -12.13 2.18
C ARG A 145 -10.97 -12.53 2.45
N ALA A 146 -9.99 -11.72 2.06
CA ALA A 146 -8.56 -12.03 2.20
C ALA A 146 -7.75 -10.82 2.68
N VAL A 147 -8.33 -10.00 3.58
CA VAL A 147 -7.63 -8.87 4.21
C VAL A 147 -6.57 -9.43 5.16
N ARG A 148 -5.29 -9.23 4.81
CA ARG A 148 -4.13 -9.72 5.57
C ARG A 148 -2.86 -8.95 5.18
N PRO A 149 -1.80 -8.95 6.03
CA PRO A 149 -0.58 -8.18 5.76
C PRO A 149 0.08 -8.47 4.41
N ALA A 150 0.02 -9.70 3.92
CA ALA A 150 0.59 -10.08 2.61
C ALA A 150 -0.15 -9.46 1.41
N ASN A 151 -1.37 -8.97 1.60
CA ASN A 151 -2.19 -8.35 0.56
C ASN A 151 -2.27 -6.83 0.69
N VAL A 152 -1.51 -6.22 1.62
CA VAL A 152 -1.39 -4.77 1.75
C VAL A 152 0.00 -4.38 1.31
N LEU A 153 0.11 -3.57 0.26
CA LEU A 153 1.36 -3.04 -0.26
C LEU A 153 1.56 -1.60 0.21
N LEU A 154 2.78 -1.28 0.60
CA LEU A 154 3.21 0.03 1.06
C LEU A 154 4.21 0.60 0.07
N GLU A 155 3.84 1.68 -0.63
CA GLU A 155 4.75 2.41 -1.53
C GLU A 155 5.65 3.37 -0.75
N ARG A 156 6.81 3.66 -1.31
CA ARG A 156 7.79 4.60 -0.72
C ARG A 156 7.23 6.01 -0.48
N HIS A 157 6.27 6.42 -1.28
CA HIS A 157 5.62 7.75 -1.15
C HIS A 157 4.39 7.73 -0.22
N GLY A 158 4.20 6.65 0.53
CA GLY A 158 3.17 6.56 1.56
C GLY A 158 1.80 6.07 1.06
N ARG A 159 1.63 5.76 -0.23
CA ARG A 159 0.39 5.11 -0.71
C ARG A 159 0.29 3.70 -0.13
N VAL A 160 -0.90 3.34 0.33
CA VAL A 160 -1.25 2.00 0.79
C VAL A 160 -2.22 1.39 -0.21
N VAL A 161 -1.94 0.18 -0.66
CA VAL A 161 -2.76 -0.51 -1.66
C VAL A 161 -3.17 -1.89 -1.18
N LEU A 162 -4.46 -2.15 -1.11
CA LEU A 162 -5.02 -3.47 -0.87
C LEU A 162 -5.08 -4.24 -2.19
N THR A 163 -4.45 -5.42 -2.20
CA THR A 163 -4.42 -6.34 -3.34
C THR A 163 -5.18 -7.62 -3.02
N GLY A 164 -5.39 -8.47 -4.02
CA GLY A 164 -5.99 -9.80 -3.81
C GLY A 164 -7.49 -9.84 -3.98
N PHE A 165 -8.11 -8.80 -4.53
CA PHE A 165 -9.51 -8.84 -4.97
C PHE A 165 -9.74 -9.97 -5.97
N GLY A 166 -10.91 -10.62 -5.89
CA GLY A 166 -11.31 -11.69 -6.80
C GLY A 166 -10.54 -13.01 -6.63
N THR A 167 -9.73 -13.16 -5.57
CA THR A 167 -8.92 -14.39 -5.36
C THR A 167 -9.16 -15.05 -3.99
N ALA A 168 -10.22 -14.66 -3.31
CA ALA A 168 -10.50 -15.09 -1.94
C ALA A 168 -10.61 -16.62 -1.74
N HIS A 169 -11.09 -17.34 -2.76
CA HIS A 169 -11.24 -18.80 -2.72
C HIS A 169 -9.93 -19.57 -2.96
N LEU A 170 -8.85 -18.88 -3.33
CA LEU A 170 -7.58 -19.51 -3.69
C LEU A 170 -6.62 -19.68 -2.52
N ALA A 171 -6.81 -18.91 -1.48
CA ALA A 171 -5.97 -18.99 -0.31
C ALA A 171 -6.43 -20.19 0.54
N GLY A 172 -6.00 -21.39 0.33
CA GLY A 172 -6.34 -22.64 1.05
C GLY A 172 -6.47 -22.55 2.59
N GLY A 173 -6.83 -21.38 3.11
CA GLY A 173 -7.26 -21.10 4.47
C GLY A 173 -8.76 -21.21 4.57
N GLU A 174 -9.27 -21.60 5.74
CA GLU A 174 -10.69 -21.55 6.05
C GLU A 174 -11.26 -20.19 5.61
N PRO A 175 -12.43 -20.16 4.94
CA PRO A 175 -13.10 -18.92 4.60
C PRO A 175 -13.25 -18.12 5.91
N ALA A 176 -12.90 -16.83 5.85
CA ALA A 176 -13.02 -15.94 7.00
C ALA A 176 -14.37 -16.18 7.68
N ARG A 177 -14.37 -16.41 9.00
CA ARG A 177 -15.58 -16.73 9.76
C ARG A 177 -16.65 -15.67 9.50
N GLY A 178 -17.67 -16.01 8.72
CA GLY A 178 -18.75 -15.12 8.28
C GLY A 178 -18.75 -14.86 6.78
N THR A 179 -19.86 -14.36 6.29
CA THR A 179 -20.10 -13.96 4.91
C THR A 179 -20.42 -12.46 4.87
N GLY A 180 -19.99 -11.78 3.80
CA GLY A 180 -20.32 -10.38 3.57
C GLY A 180 -19.33 -9.36 4.16
N PRO A 181 -19.69 -8.06 4.12
CA PRO A 181 -18.85 -6.94 4.54
C PRO A 181 -18.33 -7.04 5.98
N ALA A 182 -19.12 -7.59 6.90
CA ALA A 182 -18.74 -7.76 8.30
C ALA A 182 -17.53 -8.70 8.51
N ALA A 183 -17.32 -9.65 7.59
CA ALA A 183 -16.14 -10.52 7.62
C ALA A 183 -14.85 -9.75 7.27
N ASP A 184 -14.93 -8.80 6.32
CA ASP A 184 -13.80 -7.95 5.96
C ASP A 184 -13.44 -6.99 7.09
N LEU A 185 -14.43 -6.43 7.82
CA LEU A 185 -14.17 -5.58 8.99
C LEU A 185 -13.49 -6.36 10.12
N ARG A 186 -13.90 -7.62 10.35
CA ARG A 186 -13.20 -8.48 11.30
C ARG A 186 -11.75 -8.73 10.86
N SER A 187 -11.55 -9.05 9.58
CA SER A 187 -10.21 -9.26 9.02
C SER A 187 -9.35 -7.99 9.07
N LEU A 188 -9.96 -6.80 8.97
CA LEU A 188 -9.30 -5.53 9.25
C LEU A 188 -8.85 -5.44 10.71
N GLY A 189 -9.66 -5.87 11.66
CA GLY A 189 -9.27 -5.97 13.08
C GLY A 189 -8.06 -6.89 13.29
N ASP A 190 -8.06 -8.07 12.66
CA ASP A 190 -6.93 -9.00 12.68
C ASP A 190 -5.66 -8.40 12.05
N LEU A 191 -5.82 -7.65 10.94
CA LEU A 191 -4.74 -6.91 10.30
C LEU A 191 -4.13 -5.88 11.24
N LEU A 192 -4.96 -5.05 11.88
CA LEU A 192 -4.54 -3.98 12.79
C LEU A 192 -3.84 -4.55 14.03
N ARG A 193 -4.37 -5.62 14.63
CA ARG A 193 -3.73 -6.34 15.73
C ARG A 193 -2.35 -6.85 15.32
N THR A 194 -2.27 -7.52 14.19
CA THR A 194 -0.99 -8.04 13.67
C THR A 194 0.01 -6.91 13.42
N ALA A 195 -0.47 -5.76 12.95
CA ALA A 195 0.38 -4.62 12.62
C ALA A 195 1.06 -4.00 13.85
N VAL A 196 0.36 -3.91 14.98
CA VAL A 196 0.90 -3.27 16.21
C VAL A 196 1.49 -4.29 17.20
N GLY A 197 1.36 -5.58 16.94
CA GLY A 197 1.76 -6.65 17.86
C GLY A 197 0.62 -7.10 18.78
N ASP A 198 0.85 -8.21 19.47
CA ASP A 198 -0.11 -8.83 20.40
C ASP A 198 0.51 -8.92 21.80
N PRO A 199 -0.11 -8.35 22.84
CA PRO A 199 -1.40 -7.66 22.84
C PRO A 199 -1.36 -6.28 22.18
N PRO A 200 -2.52 -5.80 21.65
CA PRO A 200 -2.59 -4.44 21.11
C PRO A 200 -2.38 -3.40 22.23
N PRO A 201 -1.88 -2.20 21.88
CA PRO A 201 -1.63 -1.16 22.88
C PRO A 201 -2.90 -0.73 23.59
N SER A 202 -2.79 -0.35 24.87
CA SER A 202 -3.91 0.20 25.64
C SER A 202 -4.43 1.50 25.01
N GLY A 203 -5.72 1.82 25.24
CA GLY A 203 -6.35 3.05 24.78
C GLY A 203 -7.32 2.87 23.62
N PRO A 204 -7.76 3.98 22.98
CA PRO A 204 -8.83 3.95 21.97
C PRO A 204 -8.55 3.02 20.79
N PHE A 205 -7.30 2.98 20.32
CA PHE A 205 -6.91 2.10 19.20
C PHE A 205 -7.07 0.62 19.56
N GLY A 206 -6.56 0.19 20.73
CA GLY A 206 -6.68 -1.20 21.18
C GLY A 206 -8.13 -1.59 21.42
N ALA A 207 -8.93 -0.72 22.04
CA ALA A 207 -10.35 -0.93 22.24
C ALA A 207 -11.12 -1.11 20.91
N LEU A 208 -10.77 -0.33 19.87
CA LEU A 208 -11.31 -0.50 18.53
C LEU A 208 -10.97 -1.89 17.96
N VAL A 209 -9.71 -2.30 18.06
CA VAL A 209 -9.24 -3.60 17.56
C VAL A 209 -10.01 -4.73 18.25
N GLU A 210 -10.17 -4.68 19.58
CA GLU A 210 -10.93 -5.68 20.33
C GLU A 210 -12.41 -5.75 19.89
N ARG A 211 -13.06 -4.61 19.67
CA ARG A 211 -14.44 -4.54 19.19
C ARG A 211 -14.58 -5.11 17.77
N LEU A 212 -13.63 -4.87 16.87
CA LEU A 212 -13.63 -5.46 15.52
C LEU A 212 -13.49 -6.99 15.56
N LEU A 213 -12.71 -7.50 16.51
CA LEU A 213 -12.47 -8.93 16.70
C LEU A 213 -13.58 -9.63 17.48
N ALA A 214 -14.37 -8.91 18.23
CA ALA A 214 -15.51 -9.45 18.92
C ALA A 214 -16.47 -10.18 17.97
N GLY A 215 -17.22 -11.14 18.52
CA GLY A 215 -18.23 -11.89 17.77
C GLY A 215 -19.31 -10.98 17.16
N PRO A 216 -20.18 -11.50 16.29
CA PRO A 216 -21.32 -10.75 15.78
C PRO A 216 -22.22 -10.31 16.94
N GLY A 217 -22.52 -9.01 16.99
CA GLY A 217 -23.33 -8.42 18.07
C GLY A 217 -23.49 -6.91 17.90
N PRO A 218 -24.35 -6.28 18.70
CA PRO A 218 -24.64 -4.84 18.59
C PRO A 218 -23.44 -3.94 18.93
N SER A 219 -22.41 -4.48 19.57
CA SER A 219 -21.19 -3.74 19.91
C SER A 219 -20.13 -3.72 18.82
N ARG A 220 -20.32 -4.45 17.69
CA ARG A 220 -19.39 -4.40 16.57
C ARG A 220 -19.53 -3.05 15.86
N PRO A 221 -18.42 -2.29 15.66
CA PRO A 221 -18.48 -1.04 14.95
C PRO A 221 -18.81 -1.26 13.47
N ASP A 222 -19.57 -0.37 12.89
CA ASP A 222 -19.75 -0.31 11.45
C ASP A 222 -18.55 0.38 10.77
N ALA A 223 -18.55 0.41 9.44
CA ALA A 223 -17.43 0.99 8.68
C ALA A 223 -17.23 2.49 8.93
N GLU A 224 -18.29 3.23 9.22
CA GLU A 224 -18.22 4.67 9.49
C GLU A 224 -17.61 4.93 10.87
N GLU A 225 -18.08 4.21 11.88
CA GLU A 225 -17.52 4.30 13.23
C GLU A 225 -16.04 3.90 13.28
N VAL A 226 -15.65 2.84 12.51
CA VAL A 226 -14.24 2.44 12.37
C VAL A 226 -13.41 3.57 11.76
N ALA A 227 -13.91 4.23 10.70
CA ALA A 227 -13.22 5.35 10.07
C ALA A 227 -12.98 6.48 11.08
N GLN A 228 -14.02 6.92 11.77
CA GLN A 228 -13.93 8.03 12.74
C GLN A 228 -12.94 7.74 13.86
N GLN A 229 -12.93 6.52 14.39
CA GLN A 229 -11.99 6.14 15.45
C GLN A 229 -10.54 6.07 14.95
N LEU A 230 -10.30 5.52 13.77
CA LEU A 230 -8.96 5.50 13.19
C LEU A 230 -8.45 6.92 12.84
N GLU A 231 -9.32 7.81 12.34
CA GLU A 231 -8.98 9.21 12.09
C GLU A 231 -8.60 9.95 13.38
N SER A 232 -9.31 9.69 14.49
CA SER A 232 -8.95 10.24 15.80
C SER A 232 -7.55 9.80 16.20
N VAL A 233 -7.22 8.52 16.10
CA VAL A 233 -5.88 7.99 16.41
C VAL A 233 -4.79 8.67 15.58
N VAL A 234 -5.02 8.87 14.27
CA VAL A 234 -4.06 9.54 13.39
C VAL A 234 -3.88 11.01 13.77
N ARG A 235 -4.96 11.69 14.22
CA ARG A 235 -4.94 13.10 14.59
C ARG A 235 -4.25 13.33 15.92
N ASP A 236 -4.59 12.53 16.93
CA ASP A 236 -4.14 12.72 18.32
C ASP A 236 -2.65 12.46 18.50
N LEU A 237 -2.03 11.69 17.55
CA LEU A 237 -0.62 11.32 17.59
C LEU A 237 0.24 12.07 16.55
N ARG A 238 -0.33 13.03 15.81
CA ARG A 238 0.48 14.00 15.07
C ARG A 238 1.23 14.85 16.09
N PRO A 239 2.57 14.98 16.02
CA PRO A 239 3.27 15.95 16.85
C PRO A 239 2.61 17.31 16.63
N ALA A 240 2.30 18.01 17.73
CA ALA A 240 1.78 19.37 17.65
C ALA A 240 2.70 20.17 16.72
N PRO A 241 2.15 20.98 15.77
CA PRO A 241 3.00 21.84 14.95
C PRO A 241 3.88 22.64 15.91
N ASP A 242 5.18 22.59 15.65
CA ASP A 242 6.20 23.31 16.40
C ASP A 242 5.66 24.71 16.69
N ARG A 243 5.30 24.97 17.96
CA ARG A 243 4.90 26.31 18.34
C ARG A 243 6.12 27.15 18.05
N ALA A 244 6.04 27.97 17.02
CA ALA A 244 6.99 29.05 16.81
C ALA A 244 7.23 29.75 18.19
N PRO A 245 8.49 29.94 18.59
CA PRO A 245 8.76 30.56 19.87
C PRO A 245 8.00 31.89 19.95
N ASP A 246 7.20 32.01 20.99
CA ASP A 246 6.44 33.19 21.33
C ASP A 246 7.40 34.41 21.34
N ARG A 247 7.34 35.21 20.29
CA ARG A 247 8.04 36.48 20.25
C ARG A 247 7.33 37.38 21.24
N SER A 248 7.81 37.40 22.46
CA SER A 248 7.46 38.42 23.42
C SER A 248 7.64 39.80 22.79
N PRO A 249 6.63 40.68 22.81
CA PRO A 249 6.70 42.01 22.20
C PRO A 249 7.29 43.07 23.14
N ASP A 250 8.38 42.77 23.86
CA ASP A 250 9.04 43.74 24.73
C ASP A 250 10.56 43.65 24.57
N GLN A 251 11.08 44.21 23.49
CA GLN A 251 12.38 44.83 23.45
C GLN A 251 12.26 46.13 22.66
N GLU A 252 12.11 47.21 23.41
CA GLU A 252 12.33 48.57 22.91
C GLU A 252 13.71 48.71 22.28
N PRO A 253 13.84 49.42 21.15
CA PRO A 253 15.15 49.69 20.55
C PRO A 253 15.89 50.72 21.40
N GLY A 254 16.89 50.23 22.14
CA GLY A 254 17.82 51.07 22.88
C GLY A 254 18.50 52.13 22.00
N ARG A 255 18.38 53.36 22.41
CA ARG A 255 18.99 54.60 21.93
C ARG A 255 20.46 54.39 21.58
N VAL A 256 20.82 54.68 20.33
CA VAL A 256 22.20 54.82 19.83
C VAL A 256 22.71 56.19 20.32
N PRO A 257 23.84 56.29 21.03
CA PRO A 257 24.49 57.61 21.25
C PRO A 257 25.28 58.03 20.01
N ASP A 258 24.96 59.23 19.61
CA ASP A 258 25.65 60.12 18.64
C ASP A 258 27.15 60.21 18.95
N ARG A 259 28.02 59.89 18.00
CA ARG A 259 29.43 60.31 17.96
C ARG A 259 29.78 60.75 16.57
N SER A 260 29.96 62.08 16.52
CA SER A 260 30.51 62.86 15.40
C SER A 260 31.91 62.42 14.92
N PRO A 261 32.23 62.81 13.69
CA PRO A 261 33.36 62.29 12.96
C PRO A 261 34.61 63.15 13.22
N ASP A 262 35.78 62.51 13.26
CA ASP A 262 37.05 63.13 12.84
C ASP A 262 38.20 62.11 12.88
N GLN A 263 38.92 62.10 11.75
CA GLN A 263 40.30 61.73 11.56
C GLN A 263 40.60 60.57 10.62
N GLU A 264 40.72 60.91 9.37
CA GLU A 264 41.72 60.40 8.42
C GLU A 264 43.08 61.05 8.75
N PRO A 265 44.21 60.67 8.14
CA PRO A 265 44.59 59.52 7.28
C PRO A 265 45.97 58.89 7.67
N ASN A 266 46.36 57.77 7.13
CA ASN A 266 47.72 57.62 6.56
C ASN A 266 47.88 56.38 5.66
N ARG A 267 48.30 56.63 4.51
CA ARG A 267 49.10 55.98 3.47
C ARG A 267 50.12 54.96 4.01
N GLU A 268 50.56 53.97 3.36
CA GLU A 268 50.83 53.44 2.01
C GLU A 268 51.69 52.18 2.16
N PRO A 269 52.32 51.62 1.14
CA PRO A 269 51.87 50.47 0.36
C PRO A 269 52.94 49.34 0.35
N GLY A 270 52.64 48.23 -0.34
CA GLY A 270 53.77 47.48 -0.80
C GLY A 270 53.67 45.97 -1.04
N ARG A 271 53.75 45.64 -2.29
CA ARG A 271 54.39 44.49 -2.98
C ARG A 271 53.54 43.23 -3.07
N ARG A 272 53.03 42.86 -4.25
CA ARG A 272 53.66 42.23 -5.44
C ARG A 272 54.53 41.03 -5.13
N GLU A 273 54.04 39.89 -5.61
CA GLU A 273 54.72 38.92 -6.51
C GLU A 273 53.82 37.65 -6.53
N ALA A 274 53.20 37.28 -7.58
CA ALA A 274 53.62 36.82 -8.90
C ALA A 274 54.24 35.42 -8.85
N ILE A 275 53.71 34.63 -9.78
CA ILE A 275 54.38 33.63 -10.61
C ILE A 275 54.01 32.16 -10.36
N ARG A 276 53.32 31.63 -11.33
CA ARG A 276 53.50 30.58 -12.37
C ARG A 276 52.95 29.20 -12.04
N SER A 277 52.06 28.81 -12.91
CA SER A 277 52.24 27.93 -14.12
C SER A 277 52.45 26.47 -13.78
N GLY A 278 51.61 25.59 -14.08
CA GLY A 278 51.24 25.02 -15.33
C GLY A 278 51.41 23.50 -15.33
N PRO A 279 50.79 22.78 -16.26
CA PRO A 279 50.42 21.36 -16.13
C PRO A 279 51.50 20.48 -16.83
N PRO A 280 51.30 19.26 -17.30
CA PRO A 280 50.27 18.24 -17.22
C PRO A 280 50.85 16.83 -17.00
N ALA A 281 50.01 15.88 -16.72
CA ALA A 281 50.01 14.56 -17.37
C ALA A 281 48.69 13.82 -17.00
#